data_3280ed798023c525e8a97a53d85373bf
#
_entry.id   3280ed798023c525e8a97a53d85373bf
#
_cell.length_a   1.000
_cell.length_b   1.000
_cell.length_c   1.000
_cell.angle_alpha   90.00
_cell.angle_beta   90.00
_cell.angle_gamma   90.00
#
_symmetry.space_group_name_H-M   'P 1'
#
loop_
_entity.id
_entity.type
_entity.pdbx_description
1 polymer ?
#
loop_
_entity_poly.entity_id
_entity_poly.type
_entity_poly.pdbx_seq_one_letter_code
_entity_poly.pdbx_strand_id
1 'polypeptide(L)'
;MSNNNNDFLQTFIESFNLINKATPFFNSFVKNLNSQYVMVSKGFLELAAPDILKIDAQEDILDSDFEAKMLKNTSLFAETIRKQDKKIITNMQPYSFLHVHSASDVYIVHKCPIIDPNTQTIVGIIGYFENFVLPNILKILFNINGVKFGLINHEDNNAKLSYELTERQHMVLFLSAHKYSYTEIASVMRTLGYQISNSRVNAHLENLKYIFNVKTKEQLIEKAISLKYNTYIPRKFLKIGTYDLNDEMTVSPYEDI
;
A
#
# COMPACT_ATOMS: atom_id res chain seq x y z
N MET A 1 31.98 -19.70 14.02
CA MET A 1 30.64 -19.12 14.35
C MET A 1 29.78 -18.83 13.15
N SER A 2 30.26 -18.86 11.90
CA SER A 2 29.47 -18.54 10.70
C SER A 2 28.55 -19.65 10.15
N ASN A 3 28.75 -20.92 10.53
CA ASN A 3 27.95 -22.03 10.01
C ASN A 3 26.54 -22.12 10.63
N ASN A 4 26.38 -21.80 11.92
CA ASN A 4 25.11 -21.97 12.64
C ASN A 4 24.01 -21.00 12.13
N ASN A 5 24.35 -19.79 11.70
CA ASN A 5 23.37 -18.80 11.25
C ASN A 5 22.75 -19.18 9.89
N ASN A 6 23.52 -19.86 9.04
CA ASN A 6 22.99 -20.38 7.75
C ASN A 6 22.01 -21.55 7.99
N ASP A 7 22.27 -22.39 8.99
CA ASP A 7 21.43 -23.55 9.29
C ASP A 7 20.03 -23.12 9.78
N PHE A 8 19.95 -22.09 10.64
CA PHE A 8 18.66 -21.61 11.11
C PHE A 8 17.85 -20.94 9.99
N LEU A 9 18.48 -20.10 9.17
CA LEU A 9 17.79 -19.48 8.04
C LEU A 9 17.26 -20.53 7.05
N GLN A 10 18.04 -21.58 6.78
CA GLN A 10 17.60 -22.67 5.91
C GLN A 10 16.40 -23.43 6.50
N THR A 11 16.44 -23.77 7.79
CA THR A 11 15.32 -24.40 8.49
C THR A 11 14.06 -23.52 8.46
N PHE A 12 14.25 -22.20 8.63
CA PHE A 12 13.16 -21.23 8.55
C PHE A 12 12.54 -21.23 7.13
N ILE A 13 13.35 -21.20 6.08
CA ILE A 13 12.90 -21.22 4.68
C ILE A 13 12.11 -22.50 4.39
N GLU A 14 12.58 -23.66 4.82
CA GLU A 14 11.89 -24.94 4.61
C GLU A 14 10.51 -24.97 5.29
N SER A 15 10.45 -24.52 6.55
CA SER A 15 9.18 -24.40 7.30
C SER A 15 8.24 -23.40 6.65
N PHE A 16 8.75 -22.28 6.20
CA PHE A 16 7.94 -21.24 5.57
C PHE A 16 7.44 -21.63 4.17
N ASN A 17 8.23 -22.42 3.43
CA ASN A 17 7.79 -23.01 2.15
C ASN A 17 6.59 -23.95 2.34
N LEU A 18 6.55 -24.70 3.43
CA LEU A 18 5.39 -25.54 3.74
C LEU A 18 4.15 -24.71 4.00
N ILE A 19 4.27 -23.61 4.75
CA ILE A 19 3.18 -22.66 4.98
C ILE A 19 2.70 -22.07 3.66
N ASN A 20 3.60 -21.59 2.80
CA ASN A 20 3.26 -21.01 1.51
C ASN A 20 2.55 -22.00 0.57
N LYS A 21 2.92 -23.28 0.60
CA LYS A 21 2.20 -24.32 -0.15
C LYS A 21 0.76 -24.51 0.35
N ALA A 22 0.55 -24.39 1.65
CA ALA A 22 -0.77 -24.51 2.27
C ALA A 22 -1.60 -23.21 2.14
N THR A 23 -0.95 -22.06 1.97
CA THR A 23 -1.57 -20.73 1.88
C THR A 23 -1.13 -20.00 0.60
N PRO A 24 -1.54 -20.46 -0.58
CA PRO A 24 -1.01 -19.97 -1.87
C PRO A 24 -1.30 -18.48 -2.17
N PHE A 25 -2.20 -17.85 -1.41
CA PHE A 25 -2.54 -16.43 -1.56
C PHE A 25 -1.68 -15.49 -0.72
N PHE A 26 -0.74 -16.04 0.05
CA PHE A 26 0.13 -15.23 0.90
C PHE A 26 1.29 -14.65 0.07
N ASN A 27 1.32 -13.33 -0.07
CA ASN A 27 2.31 -12.62 -0.90
C ASN A 27 3.56 -12.35 -0.05
N SER A 28 4.50 -13.27 0.01
CA SER A 28 5.63 -13.20 0.93
C SER A 28 6.96 -13.50 0.28
N PHE A 29 8.01 -13.04 0.93
CA PHE A 29 9.40 -13.30 0.54
C PHE A 29 10.31 -13.41 1.76
N VAL A 30 11.46 -14.05 1.57
CA VAL A 30 12.57 -14.05 2.51
C VAL A 30 13.82 -13.54 1.82
N LYS A 31 14.60 -12.70 2.52
CA LYS A 31 15.90 -12.20 2.11
C LYS A 31 16.97 -12.58 3.11
N ASN A 32 18.20 -12.79 2.62
CA ASN A 32 19.38 -12.91 3.47
C ASN A 32 19.88 -11.51 3.93
N LEU A 33 20.97 -11.50 4.71
CA LEU A 33 21.58 -10.27 5.24
C LEU A 33 22.19 -9.36 4.14
N ASN A 34 22.41 -9.90 2.95
CA ASN A 34 22.87 -9.13 1.78
C ASN A 34 21.69 -8.53 0.96
N SER A 35 20.48 -8.56 1.50
CA SER A 35 19.26 -8.14 0.82
C SER A 35 18.91 -8.95 -0.44
N GLN A 36 19.48 -10.14 -0.61
CA GLN A 36 19.17 -11.04 -1.72
C GLN A 36 17.96 -11.89 -1.37
N TYR A 37 17.03 -12.05 -2.32
CA TYR A 37 15.92 -12.97 -2.15
C TYR A 37 16.41 -14.41 -2.11
N VAL A 38 16.02 -15.13 -1.07
CA VAL A 38 16.32 -16.57 -0.87
C VAL A 38 15.05 -17.41 -0.90
N MET A 39 13.88 -16.79 -0.87
CA MET A 39 12.58 -17.42 -1.05
C MET A 39 11.56 -16.38 -1.48
N VAL A 40 10.66 -16.76 -2.39
CA VAL A 40 9.48 -15.98 -2.77
C VAL A 40 8.28 -16.91 -2.88
N SER A 41 7.12 -16.45 -2.46
CA SER A 41 5.86 -17.21 -2.59
C SER A 41 5.31 -17.10 -4.01
N LYS A 42 4.42 -18.04 -4.37
CA LYS A 42 3.72 -17.99 -5.65
C LYS A 42 2.89 -16.71 -5.78
N GLY A 43 2.17 -16.32 -4.73
CA GLY A 43 1.38 -15.08 -4.72
C GLY A 43 2.25 -13.83 -4.91
N PHE A 44 3.48 -13.82 -4.35
CA PHE A 44 4.43 -12.75 -4.61
C PHE A 44 4.79 -12.66 -6.10
N LEU A 45 5.08 -13.79 -6.75
CA LEU A 45 5.42 -13.83 -8.18
C LEU A 45 4.24 -13.40 -9.06
N GLU A 46 3.04 -13.87 -8.75
CA GLU A 46 1.82 -13.50 -9.49
C GLU A 46 1.56 -12.00 -9.49
N LEU A 47 1.85 -11.35 -8.37
CA LEU A 47 1.59 -9.92 -8.21
C LEU A 47 2.76 -9.05 -8.69
N ALA A 48 3.98 -9.39 -8.31
CA ALA A 48 5.15 -8.55 -8.51
C ALA A 48 5.93 -8.86 -9.80
N ALA A 49 5.81 -10.09 -10.31
CA ALA A 49 6.59 -10.56 -11.46
C ALA A 49 5.85 -11.60 -12.32
N PRO A 50 4.63 -11.27 -12.83
CA PRO A 50 3.82 -12.22 -13.59
C PRO A 50 4.51 -12.77 -14.84
N ASP A 51 5.46 -12.02 -15.40
CA ASP A 51 6.23 -12.46 -16.57
C ASP A 51 7.25 -13.56 -16.23
N ILE A 52 7.68 -13.66 -14.96
CA ILE A 52 8.65 -14.66 -14.49
C ILE A 52 7.96 -16.00 -14.22
N LEU A 53 6.68 -16.01 -13.86
CA LEU A 53 5.88 -17.24 -13.67
C LEU A 53 5.79 -18.13 -14.90
N LYS A 54 6.09 -17.61 -16.09
CA LYS A 54 6.11 -18.36 -17.35
C LYS A 54 7.39 -19.19 -17.53
N ILE A 55 8.37 -19.00 -16.67
CA ILE A 55 9.64 -19.73 -16.67
C ILE A 55 9.54 -20.77 -15.56
N ASP A 56 9.45 -22.04 -15.93
CA ASP A 56 9.22 -23.19 -15.02
C ASP A 56 10.36 -23.48 -14.02
N ALA A 57 11.32 -22.58 -13.85
CA ALA A 57 12.51 -22.79 -13.03
C ALA A 57 12.49 -21.93 -11.76
N GLN A 58 12.00 -22.48 -10.65
CA GLN A 58 12.06 -21.85 -9.33
C GLN A 58 13.50 -21.60 -8.82
N GLU A 59 14.51 -22.29 -9.37
CA GLU A 59 15.91 -22.19 -8.90
C GLU A 59 16.67 -21.01 -9.53
N ASP A 60 16.32 -20.57 -10.74
CA ASP A 60 17.00 -19.48 -11.46
C ASP A 60 16.44 -18.08 -11.20
N ILE A 61 15.35 -17.98 -10.44
CA ILE A 61 14.64 -16.71 -10.18
C ILE A 61 15.36 -15.83 -9.15
N LEU A 62 16.22 -16.42 -8.32
CA LEU A 62 16.79 -15.78 -7.13
C LEU A 62 18.18 -15.16 -7.37
N ASP A 63 18.51 -14.83 -8.61
CA ASP A 63 19.76 -14.15 -8.94
C ASP A 63 19.75 -12.64 -8.60
N SER A 64 20.91 -11.99 -8.65
CA SER A 64 21.07 -10.56 -8.37
C SER A 64 20.27 -9.65 -9.32
N ASP A 65 19.85 -10.17 -10.48
CA ASP A 65 19.05 -9.47 -11.48
C ASP A 65 17.55 -9.54 -11.18
N PHE A 66 17.11 -10.41 -10.26
CA PHE A 66 15.71 -10.56 -9.93
C PHE A 66 15.10 -9.23 -9.42
N GLU A 67 15.80 -8.51 -8.53
CA GLU A 67 15.38 -7.19 -8.09
C GLU A 67 15.30 -6.20 -9.26
N ALA A 68 16.27 -6.23 -10.16
CA ALA A 68 16.28 -5.35 -11.33
C ALA A 68 15.17 -5.69 -12.33
N LYS A 69 14.85 -6.98 -12.50
CA LYS A 69 13.76 -7.46 -13.36
C LYS A 69 12.38 -7.19 -12.78
N MET A 70 12.22 -7.36 -11.45
CA MET A 70 10.97 -7.06 -10.75
C MET A 70 10.57 -5.60 -10.85
N LEU A 71 11.53 -4.74 -10.89
CA LEU A 71 11.33 -3.30 -10.77
C LEU A 71 11.64 -2.65 -12.13
N LYS A 72 10.83 -2.79 -13.14
CA LYS A 72 10.98 -2.25 -14.53
C LYS A 72 11.46 -0.79 -14.66
N ASN A 73 11.66 -0.05 -13.53
CA ASN A 73 12.11 1.35 -13.50
C ASN A 73 13.11 1.66 -12.37
N THR A 74 14.13 0.85 -12.06
CA THR A 74 14.36 0.56 -10.67
C THR A 74 15.76 0.65 -10.13
N SER A 75 16.66 1.32 -10.78
CA SER A 75 17.91 1.70 -10.08
C SER A 75 17.61 2.52 -8.81
N LEU A 76 16.58 3.38 -8.86
CA LEU A 76 16.18 4.22 -7.72
C LEU A 76 15.48 3.40 -6.61
N PHE A 77 14.60 2.46 -6.98
CA PHE A 77 13.89 1.63 -6.02
C PHE A 77 14.79 0.59 -5.35
N ALA A 78 15.64 -0.08 -6.10
CA ALA A 78 16.55 -1.09 -5.55
C ALA A 78 17.44 -0.53 -4.46
N GLU A 79 18.00 0.66 -4.66
CA GLU A 79 18.80 1.33 -3.63
C GLU A 79 17.98 1.70 -2.39
N THR A 80 16.77 2.22 -2.58
CA THR A 80 15.89 2.57 -1.47
C THR A 80 15.46 1.33 -0.69
N ILE A 81 15.13 0.23 -1.39
CA ILE A 81 14.80 -1.06 -0.76
C ILE A 81 15.97 -1.60 0.06
N ARG A 82 17.21 -1.53 -0.45
CA ARG A 82 18.40 -1.93 0.32
C ARG A 82 18.62 -1.06 1.56
N LYS A 83 18.36 0.24 1.48
CA LYS A 83 18.40 1.14 2.65
C LYS A 83 17.35 0.75 3.70
N GLN A 84 16.14 0.38 3.27
CA GLN A 84 15.09 -0.14 4.17
C GLN A 84 15.53 -1.45 4.82
N ASP A 85 16.03 -2.41 4.04
CA ASP A 85 16.50 -3.68 4.56
C ASP A 85 17.64 -3.48 5.58
N LYS A 86 18.59 -2.59 5.29
CA LYS A 86 19.65 -2.21 6.23
C LYS A 86 19.10 -1.58 7.51
N LYS A 87 18.07 -0.73 7.42
CA LYS A 87 17.40 -0.13 8.59
C LYS A 87 16.81 -1.21 9.50
N ILE A 88 16.17 -2.23 8.93
CA ILE A 88 15.58 -3.36 9.66
C ILE A 88 16.69 -4.18 10.36
N ILE A 89 17.76 -4.50 9.63
CA ILE A 89 18.89 -5.27 10.18
C ILE A 89 19.55 -4.50 11.32
N THR A 90 19.76 -3.19 11.16
CA THR A 90 20.45 -2.37 12.18
C THR A 90 19.60 -2.19 13.42
N ASN A 91 18.31 -1.94 13.28
CA ASN A 91 17.42 -1.61 14.40
C ASN A 91 16.78 -2.86 15.04
N MET A 92 16.88 -4.02 14.40
CA MET A 92 16.28 -5.29 14.84
C MET A 92 14.76 -5.18 15.08
N GLN A 93 14.07 -4.35 14.29
CA GLN A 93 12.64 -4.08 14.45
C GLN A 93 11.87 -4.21 13.12
N PRO A 94 10.58 -4.54 13.17
CA PRO A 94 9.73 -4.55 11.99
C PRO A 94 9.48 -3.14 11.47
N TYR A 95 9.31 -3.03 10.16
CA TYR A 95 8.97 -1.79 9.47
C TYR A 95 7.93 -2.03 8.39
N SER A 96 7.08 -1.02 8.17
CA SER A 96 6.08 -1.01 7.10
C SER A 96 6.35 0.13 6.13
N PHE A 97 6.20 -0.14 4.84
CA PHE A 97 6.47 0.81 3.77
C PHE A 97 5.32 0.84 2.77
N LEU A 98 4.97 2.04 2.29
CA LEU A 98 4.09 2.19 1.15
C LEU A 98 4.93 2.22 -0.12
N HIS A 99 4.71 1.25 -1.01
CA HIS A 99 5.35 1.20 -2.32
C HIS A 99 4.34 1.65 -3.38
N VAL A 100 4.68 2.69 -4.13
CA VAL A 100 3.88 3.22 -5.23
C VAL A 100 4.63 2.99 -6.53
N HIS A 101 4.22 2.00 -7.32
CA HIS A 101 4.78 1.69 -8.62
C HIS A 101 4.06 2.46 -9.75
N SER A 102 2.76 2.61 -9.59
CA SER A 102 1.89 3.42 -10.45
C SER A 102 0.66 3.86 -9.65
N ALA A 103 -0.23 4.60 -10.29
CA ALA A 103 -1.48 4.99 -9.63
C ALA A 103 -2.45 3.81 -9.36
N SER A 104 -2.26 2.68 -10.03
CA SER A 104 -3.02 1.44 -9.83
C SER A 104 -2.26 0.38 -9.02
N ASP A 105 -0.94 0.54 -8.88
CA ASP A 105 -0.06 -0.46 -8.28
C ASP A 105 0.57 0.12 -7.01
N VAL A 106 -0.19 0.06 -5.93
CA VAL A 106 0.19 0.59 -4.62
C VAL A 106 0.08 -0.54 -3.60
N TYR A 107 1.16 -0.78 -2.86
CA TYR A 107 1.25 -1.87 -1.90
C TYR A 107 1.75 -1.37 -0.55
N ILE A 108 1.24 -1.96 0.53
CA ILE A 108 1.91 -1.93 1.82
C ILE A 108 2.83 -3.14 1.90
N VAL A 109 4.08 -2.91 2.22
CA VAL A 109 5.10 -3.95 2.40
C VAL A 109 5.52 -3.95 3.85
N HIS A 110 5.23 -5.03 4.55
CA HIS A 110 5.68 -5.26 5.92
C HIS A 110 6.94 -6.10 5.89
N LYS A 111 7.96 -5.68 6.64
CA LYS A 111 9.23 -6.40 6.74
C LYS A 111 9.61 -6.58 8.19
N CYS A 112 9.99 -7.79 8.57
CA CYS A 112 10.41 -8.15 9.92
C CYS A 112 11.78 -8.81 9.90
N PRO A 113 12.65 -8.56 10.88
CA PRO A 113 13.88 -9.32 11.03
C PRO A 113 13.59 -10.77 11.39
N ILE A 114 14.35 -11.71 10.80
CA ILE A 114 14.38 -13.10 11.22
C ILE A 114 15.51 -13.22 12.24
N ILE A 115 15.18 -13.53 13.49
CA ILE A 115 16.13 -13.62 14.58
C ILE A 115 16.26 -15.09 14.98
N ASP A 116 17.48 -15.62 15.00
CA ASP A 116 17.77 -16.95 15.54
C ASP A 116 17.53 -16.94 17.06
N PRO A 117 16.58 -17.73 17.58
CA PRO A 117 16.25 -17.73 19.00
C PRO A 117 17.40 -18.21 19.91
N ASN A 118 18.34 -18.97 19.37
CA ASN A 118 19.46 -19.52 20.15
C ASN A 118 20.60 -18.50 20.29
N THR A 119 20.87 -17.74 19.22
CA THR A 119 21.99 -16.79 19.18
C THR A 119 21.56 -15.35 19.38
N GLN A 120 20.26 -15.07 19.30
CA GLN A 120 19.68 -13.72 19.33
C GLN A 120 20.25 -12.81 18.22
N THR A 121 20.76 -13.39 17.14
CA THR A 121 21.28 -12.66 15.98
C THR A 121 20.30 -12.65 14.82
N ILE A 122 20.31 -11.58 14.04
CA ILE A 122 19.54 -11.52 12.80
C ILE A 122 20.21 -12.42 11.77
N VAL A 123 19.40 -13.25 11.09
CA VAL A 123 19.85 -14.15 10.02
C VAL A 123 19.24 -13.80 8.66
N GLY A 124 18.20 -12.96 8.63
CA GLY A 124 17.55 -12.54 7.41
C GLY A 124 16.39 -11.59 7.66
N ILE A 125 15.60 -11.35 6.61
CA ILE A 125 14.39 -10.55 6.64
C ILE A 125 13.26 -11.35 6.00
N ILE A 126 12.12 -11.44 6.68
CA ILE A 126 10.86 -11.87 6.07
C ILE A 126 10.03 -10.65 5.74
N GLY A 127 9.37 -10.66 4.60
CA GLY A 127 8.39 -9.64 4.24
C GLY A 127 7.15 -10.25 3.62
N TYR A 128 6.07 -9.51 3.73
CA TYR A 128 4.83 -9.77 3.00
C TYR A 128 4.26 -8.44 2.53
N PHE A 129 3.43 -8.49 1.51
CA PHE A 129 2.80 -7.29 1.00
C PHE A 129 1.34 -7.54 0.63
N GLU A 130 0.58 -6.48 0.71
CA GLU A 130 -0.83 -6.44 0.38
C GLU A 130 -1.16 -5.21 -0.48
N ASN A 131 -2.21 -5.31 -1.26
CA ASN A 131 -2.71 -4.16 -2.01
C ASN A 131 -3.15 -3.08 -1.05
N PHE A 132 -2.69 -1.85 -1.29
CA PHE A 132 -3.14 -0.70 -0.54
C PHE A 132 -4.57 -0.34 -0.92
N VAL A 133 -5.48 -0.58 0.00
CA VAL A 133 -6.89 -0.19 -0.13
C VAL A 133 -7.27 0.61 1.11
N LEU A 134 -7.75 1.84 0.91
CA LEU A 134 -8.28 2.62 2.02
C LEU A 134 -9.54 1.93 2.57
N PRO A 135 -9.52 1.46 3.82
CA PRO A 135 -10.69 0.80 4.40
C PRO A 135 -11.83 1.81 4.62
N ASN A 136 -13.05 1.40 4.32
CA ASN A 136 -14.22 2.16 4.75
C ASN A 136 -14.52 1.84 6.23
N ILE A 137 -13.84 2.54 7.11
CA ILE A 137 -13.93 2.36 8.57
C ILE A 137 -15.39 2.47 9.05
N LEU A 138 -16.17 3.40 8.52
CA LEU A 138 -17.58 3.55 8.91
C LEU A 138 -18.38 2.29 8.58
N LYS A 139 -18.17 1.70 7.41
CA LYS A 139 -18.83 0.44 7.03
C LYS A 139 -18.46 -0.70 7.98
N ILE A 140 -17.19 -0.78 8.38
CA ILE A 140 -16.71 -1.78 9.34
C ILE A 140 -17.38 -1.56 10.70
N LEU A 141 -17.36 -0.32 11.23
CA LEU A 141 -17.97 0.03 12.52
C LEU A 141 -19.48 -0.24 12.54
N PHE A 142 -20.20 0.07 11.46
CA PHE A 142 -21.62 -0.21 11.36
C PHE A 142 -21.90 -1.73 11.35
N ASN A 143 -21.11 -2.50 10.62
CA ASN A 143 -21.24 -3.96 10.60
C ASN A 143 -20.98 -4.57 12.00
N ILE A 144 -19.96 -4.08 12.71
CA ILE A 144 -19.64 -4.53 14.08
C ILE A 144 -20.81 -4.25 15.04
N ASN A 145 -21.47 -3.11 14.89
CA ASN A 145 -22.59 -2.70 15.75
C ASN A 145 -23.96 -3.21 15.27
N GLY A 146 -24.00 -4.11 14.28
CA GLY A 146 -25.25 -4.68 13.76
C GLY A 146 -26.16 -3.67 13.05
N VAL A 147 -25.64 -2.48 12.74
CA VAL A 147 -26.40 -1.46 12.01
C VAL A 147 -26.42 -1.86 10.54
N LYS A 148 -27.54 -2.31 10.04
CA LYS A 148 -27.74 -2.53 8.60
C LYS A 148 -27.76 -1.17 7.93
N PHE A 149 -26.69 -0.86 7.20
CA PHE A 149 -26.67 0.32 6.33
C PHE A 149 -27.73 0.08 5.24
N GLY A 150 -28.87 0.78 5.36
CA GLY A 150 -29.97 0.63 4.43
C GLY A 150 -29.53 0.96 3.01
N LEU A 151 -29.77 0.01 2.12
CA LEU A 151 -30.06 0.22 0.69
C LEU A 151 -28.93 0.73 -0.22
N ILE A 152 -27.67 0.47 0.08
CA ILE A 152 -26.66 0.56 -0.97
C ILE A 152 -26.14 -0.86 -1.22
N ASN A 153 -26.74 -1.52 -2.21
CA ASN A 153 -26.22 -2.75 -2.80
C ASN A 153 -24.84 -2.45 -3.39
N HIS A 154 -23.78 -2.77 -2.67
CA HIS A 154 -22.41 -2.71 -3.12
C HIS A 154 -21.91 -4.12 -3.44
N GLU A 155 -22.48 -4.69 -4.48
CA GLU A 155 -21.84 -5.74 -5.25
C GLU A 155 -21.08 -5.01 -6.36
N ASP A 156 -19.78 -4.74 -6.14
CA ASP A 156 -18.77 -4.69 -7.19
C ASP A 156 -17.46 -4.15 -6.64
N ASN A 157 -16.52 -5.05 -6.38
CA ASN A 157 -15.15 -4.69 -6.03
C ASN A 157 -14.33 -4.13 -7.21
N ASN A 158 -14.94 -4.02 -8.40
CA ASN A 158 -14.40 -3.43 -9.62
C ASN A 158 -15.21 -2.22 -10.10
N ALA A 159 -15.84 -1.46 -9.21
CA ALA A 159 -16.65 -0.33 -9.59
C ALA A 159 -15.79 0.73 -10.30
N LYS A 160 -15.85 0.75 -11.62
CA LYS A 160 -15.52 1.91 -12.42
C LYS A 160 -16.27 3.09 -11.80
N LEU A 161 -15.58 4.18 -11.46
CA LEU A 161 -16.23 5.35 -10.87
C LEU A 161 -17.42 5.76 -11.72
N SER A 162 -18.57 5.97 -11.08
CA SER A 162 -19.87 6.18 -11.77
C SER A 162 -19.92 7.43 -12.64
N TYR A 163 -19.00 8.38 -12.42
CA TYR A 163 -18.90 9.63 -13.16
C TYR A 163 -17.46 9.83 -13.65
N GLU A 164 -17.32 10.27 -14.90
CA GLU A 164 -16.04 10.72 -15.44
C GLU A 164 -15.73 12.11 -14.89
N LEU A 165 -14.76 12.20 -13.99
CA LEU A 165 -14.27 13.45 -13.43
C LEU A 165 -12.90 13.80 -14.01
N THR A 166 -12.68 15.08 -14.24
CA THR A 166 -11.30 15.56 -14.49
C THR A 166 -10.44 15.33 -13.25
N GLU A 167 -9.14 15.22 -13.43
CA GLU A 167 -8.20 15.02 -12.30
C GLU A 167 -8.39 16.10 -11.20
N ARG A 168 -8.57 17.36 -11.58
CA ARG A 168 -8.81 18.46 -10.63
C ARG A 168 -10.14 18.31 -9.88
N GLN A 169 -11.20 17.92 -10.56
CA GLN A 169 -12.50 17.66 -9.92
C GLN A 169 -12.40 16.52 -8.94
N HIS A 170 -11.73 15.43 -9.31
CA HIS A 170 -11.53 14.30 -8.43
C HIS A 170 -10.73 14.70 -7.17
N MET A 171 -9.64 15.46 -7.32
CA MET A 171 -8.82 15.95 -6.20
C MET A 171 -9.65 16.84 -5.25
N VAL A 172 -10.42 17.80 -5.80
CA VAL A 172 -11.28 18.67 -4.99
C VAL A 172 -12.34 17.86 -4.26
N LEU A 173 -12.98 16.91 -4.92
CA LEU A 173 -14.00 16.04 -4.32
C LEU A 173 -13.41 15.17 -3.21
N PHE A 174 -12.26 14.52 -3.48
CA PHE A 174 -11.55 13.68 -2.52
C PHE A 174 -11.19 14.46 -1.24
N LEU A 175 -10.53 15.62 -1.38
CA LEU A 175 -10.17 16.45 -0.23
C LEU A 175 -11.40 16.99 0.51
N SER A 176 -12.46 17.38 -0.21
CA SER A 176 -13.72 17.82 0.40
C SER A 176 -14.40 16.70 1.19
N ALA A 177 -14.38 15.47 0.69
CA ALA A 177 -14.91 14.29 1.39
C ALA A 177 -14.10 13.97 2.67
N HIS A 178 -12.82 14.36 2.73
CA HIS A 178 -11.96 14.29 3.91
C HIS A 178 -12.00 15.55 4.79
N LYS A 179 -13.03 16.39 4.61
CA LYS A 179 -13.33 17.60 5.41
C LYS A 179 -12.30 18.73 5.33
N TYR A 180 -11.45 18.73 4.29
CA TYR A 180 -10.57 19.89 4.05
C TYR A 180 -11.38 21.12 3.68
N SER A 181 -11.00 22.29 4.20
CA SER A 181 -11.55 23.58 3.83
C SER A 181 -11.10 24.02 2.43
N TYR A 182 -11.78 24.99 1.84
CA TYR A 182 -11.41 25.54 0.53
C TYR A 182 -9.98 26.06 0.48
N THR A 183 -9.53 26.68 1.56
CA THR A 183 -8.17 27.22 1.69
C THR A 183 -7.14 26.10 1.73
N GLU A 184 -7.40 25.05 2.49
CA GLU A 184 -6.52 23.88 2.58
C GLU A 184 -6.47 23.12 1.24
N ILE A 185 -7.62 22.90 0.59
CA ILE A 185 -7.69 22.29 -0.75
C ILE A 185 -6.87 23.10 -1.74
N ALA A 186 -7.04 24.43 -1.76
CA ALA A 186 -6.27 25.28 -2.66
C ALA A 186 -4.76 25.24 -2.33
N SER A 187 -4.41 25.16 -1.06
CA SER A 187 -3.01 25.03 -0.63
C SER A 187 -2.40 23.71 -1.09
N VAL A 188 -3.05 22.58 -0.80
CA VAL A 188 -2.59 21.24 -1.22
C VAL A 188 -2.44 21.17 -2.73
N MET A 189 -3.42 21.64 -3.49
CA MET A 189 -3.36 21.62 -4.95
C MET A 189 -2.24 22.50 -5.50
N ARG A 190 -1.93 23.66 -4.88
CA ARG A 190 -0.79 24.50 -5.26
C ARG A 190 0.54 23.80 -5.04
N THR A 191 0.70 23.09 -3.92
CA THR A 191 1.89 22.28 -3.65
C THR A 191 2.11 21.22 -4.73
N LEU A 192 1.01 20.71 -5.33
CA LEU A 192 1.07 19.76 -6.45
C LEU A 192 1.22 20.41 -7.84
N GLY A 193 1.47 21.75 -7.89
CA GLY A 193 1.73 22.48 -9.11
C GLY A 193 0.51 23.04 -9.82
N TYR A 194 -0.69 23.00 -9.21
CA TYR A 194 -1.88 23.58 -9.79
C TYR A 194 -2.06 25.05 -9.34
N GLN A 195 -2.20 25.98 -10.28
CA GLN A 195 -2.60 27.34 -9.94
C GLN A 195 -4.11 27.37 -9.69
N ILE A 196 -4.52 27.41 -8.43
CA ILE A 196 -5.91 27.41 -8.02
C ILE A 196 -6.13 28.34 -6.81
N SER A 197 -7.23 29.11 -6.86
CA SER A 197 -7.71 29.96 -5.77
C SER A 197 -8.88 29.30 -5.04
N ASN A 198 -9.23 29.82 -3.86
CA ASN A 198 -10.40 29.36 -3.11
C ASN A 198 -11.69 29.48 -3.91
N SER A 199 -11.83 30.56 -4.71
CA SER A 199 -12.98 30.75 -5.59
C SER A 199 -13.04 29.70 -6.70
N ARG A 200 -11.89 29.25 -7.22
CA ARG A 200 -11.82 28.15 -8.19
C ARG A 200 -12.16 26.80 -7.56
N VAL A 201 -11.74 26.55 -6.31
CA VAL A 201 -12.18 25.36 -5.56
C VAL A 201 -13.70 25.35 -5.42
N ASN A 202 -14.30 26.49 -5.03
CA ASN A 202 -15.76 26.60 -4.96
C ASN A 202 -16.42 26.34 -6.32
N ALA A 203 -15.88 26.90 -7.41
CA ALA A 203 -16.41 26.67 -8.76
C ALA A 203 -16.36 25.18 -9.16
N HIS A 204 -15.31 24.44 -8.77
CA HIS A 204 -15.26 23.00 -8.98
C HIS A 204 -16.34 22.26 -8.17
N LEU A 205 -16.60 22.66 -6.92
CA LEU A 205 -17.66 22.06 -6.12
C LEU A 205 -19.07 22.34 -6.66
N GLU A 206 -19.32 23.55 -7.15
CA GLU A 206 -20.59 23.86 -7.82
C GLU A 206 -20.80 23.00 -9.07
N ASN A 207 -19.76 22.84 -9.89
CA ASN A 207 -19.81 21.95 -11.05
C ASN A 207 -20.02 20.48 -10.66
N LEU A 208 -19.35 20.02 -9.61
CA LEU A 208 -19.52 18.67 -9.07
C LEU A 208 -20.95 18.44 -8.56
N LYS A 209 -21.57 19.43 -7.91
CA LYS A 209 -22.99 19.33 -7.51
C LYS A 209 -23.89 19.11 -8.71
N TYR A 210 -23.61 19.79 -9.81
CA TYR A 210 -24.35 19.59 -11.07
C TYR A 210 -24.13 18.17 -11.64
N ILE A 211 -22.87 17.72 -11.73
CA ILE A 211 -22.52 16.37 -12.24
C ILE A 211 -23.21 15.28 -11.40
N PHE A 212 -23.18 15.42 -10.08
CA PHE A 212 -23.76 14.44 -9.14
C PHE A 212 -25.27 14.59 -8.96
N ASN A 213 -25.89 15.61 -9.60
CA ASN A 213 -27.29 15.94 -9.47
C ASN A 213 -27.73 16.11 -8.00
N VAL A 214 -27.02 16.98 -7.26
CA VAL A 214 -27.30 17.32 -5.87
C VAL A 214 -27.33 18.84 -5.68
N LYS A 215 -27.98 19.32 -4.60
CA LYS A 215 -28.18 20.76 -4.38
C LYS A 215 -27.19 21.37 -3.41
N THR A 216 -26.71 20.59 -2.41
CA THR A 216 -25.82 21.10 -1.37
C THR A 216 -24.47 20.41 -1.35
N LYS A 217 -23.48 21.01 -0.71
CA LYS A 217 -22.15 20.42 -0.52
C LYS A 217 -22.23 19.14 0.32
N GLU A 218 -23.08 19.13 1.33
CA GLU A 218 -23.28 17.98 2.22
C GLU A 218 -23.82 16.79 1.42
N GLN A 219 -24.86 17.01 0.59
CA GLN A 219 -25.39 15.97 -0.31
C GLN A 219 -24.33 15.47 -1.31
N LEU A 220 -23.47 16.38 -1.81
CA LEU A 220 -22.37 16.00 -2.69
C LEU A 220 -21.39 15.07 -1.98
N ILE A 221 -20.98 15.42 -0.75
CA ILE A 221 -20.05 14.63 0.04
C ILE A 221 -20.68 13.27 0.38
N GLU A 222 -21.90 13.21 0.85
CA GLU A 222 -22.61 11.96 1.15
C GLU A 222 -22.68 11.06 -0.08
N LYS A 223 -23.04 11.60 -1.23
CA LYS A 223 -23.10 10.84 -2.48
C LYS A 223 -21.73 10.41 -2.96
N ALA A 224 -20.69 11.24 -2.81
CA ALA A 224 -19.33 10.88 -3.13
C ALA A 224 -18.82 9.72 -2.25
N ILE A 225 -19.12 9.75 -0.95
CA ILE A 225 -18.78 8.67 -0.02
C ILE A 225 -19.52 7.39 -0.38
N SER A 226 -20.82 7.47 -0.68
CA SER A 226 -21.63 6.31 -1.10
C SER A 226 -21.10 5.63 -2.36
N LEU A 227 -20.52 6.42 -3.26
CA LEU A 227 -19.90 5.96 -4.51
C LEU A 227 -18.38 5.70 -4.38
N LYS A 228 -17.86 5.68 -3.16
CA LYS A 228 -16.44 5.37 -2.82
C LYS A 228 -15.40 6.39 -3.34
N TYR A 229 -15.78 7.59 -3.76
CA TYR A 229 -14.81 8.62 -4.18
C TYR A 229 -13.86 9.06 -3.06
N ASN A 230 -14.24 8.90 -1.80
CA ASN A 230 -13.38 9.15 -0.64
C ASN A 230 -12.33 8.07 -0.40
N THR A 231 -12.45 6.89 -1.00
CA THR A 231 -11.48 5.79 -0.88
C THR A 231 -10.64 5.62 -2.15
N TYR A 232 -10.99 6.33 -3.22
CA TYR A 232 -10.27 6.28 -4.48
C TYR A 232 -9.30 7.45 -4.57
N ILE A 233 -8.03 7.18 -4.32
CA ILE A 233 -7.01 8.23 -4.24
C ILE A 233 -6.74 8.82 -5.62
N PRO A 234 -6.84 10.16 -5.80
CA PRO A 234 -6.49 10.80 -7.07
C PRO A 234 -5.02 10.54 -7.44
N ARG A 235 -4.78 10.21 -8.71
CA ARG A 235 -3.44 9.80 -9.20
C ARG A 235 -2.33 10.79 -8.85
N LYS A 236 -2.62 12.08 -8.83
CA LYS A 236 -1.64 13.12 -8.56
C LYS A 236 -1.10 13.12 -7.13
N PHE A 237 -1.81 12.52 -6.18
CA PHE A 237 -1.32 12.33 -4.81
C PHE A 237 -0.31 11.18 -4.70
N LEU A 238 -0.34 10.25 -5.66
CA LEU A 238 0.50 9.08 -5.67
C LEU A 238 1.75 9.36 -6.52
N LYS A 239 2.84 9.71 -5.88
CA LYS A 239 4.14 9.78 -6.55
C LYS A 239 4.81 8.41 -6.51
N ILE A 240 5.38 8.00 -7.65
CA ILE A 240 6.20 6.79 -7.73
C ILE A 240 7.31 6.90 -6.70
N GLY A 241 7.43 5.90 -5.83
CA GLY A 241 8.39 5.93 -4.73
C GLY A 241 8.06 4.90 -3.66
N THR A 242 8.87 4.91 -2.62
CA THR A 242 8.63 4.10 -1.42
C THR A 242 8.75 4.98 -0.19
N TYR A 243 7.79 4.87 0.72
CA TYR A 243 7.57 5.76 1.84
C TYR A 243 7.51 4.95 3.13
N ASP A 244 8.19 5.42 4.17
CA ASP A 244 8.14 4.82 5.49
C ASP A 244 6.82 5.16 6.17
N LEU A 245 6.12 4.15 6.70
CA LEU A 245 4.83 4.32 7.37
C LEU A 245 4.93 4.23 8.91
N ASN A 246 6.12 3.96 9.45
CA ASN A 246 6.20 3.67 10.88
C ASN A 246 5.93 4.90 11.76
N ASP A 247 6.31 6.07 11.29
CA ASP A 247 6.05 7.31 12.04
C ASP A 247 4.56 7.65 12.11
N GLU A 248 3.77 7.18 11.13
CA GLU A 248 2.32 7.41 11.04
C GLU A 248 1.50 6.30 11.72
N MET A 249 2.07 5.09 11.87
CA MET A 249 1.37 3.92 12.42
C MET A 249 1.64 3.70 13.91
N THR A 250 2.56 4.42 14.50
CA THR A 250 2.96 4.29 15.91
C THR A 250 2.17 5.15 16.89
N VAL A 251 1.00 5.65 16.52
CA VAL A 251 0.07 6.22 17.50
C VAL A 251 -0.48 5.06 18.34
N SER A 252 0.24 4.72 19.41
CA SER A 252 -0.30 3.86 20.46
C SER A 252 -1.46 4.59 21.12
N PRO A 253 -2.71 4.10 21.06
CA PRO A 253 -3.83 4.74 21.74
C PRO A 253 -3.83 4.49 23.28
N TYR A 254 -2.75 3.95 23.83
CA TYR A 254 -2.69 3.45 25.20
C TYR A 254 -1.57 4.05 26.06
N GLU A 255 -1.03 5.22 25.70
CA GLU A 255 -0.02 5.87 26.56
C GLU A 255 -0.60 6.73 27.71
N ASP A 256 -1.92 6.85 27.84
CA ASP A 256 -2.56 7.59 28.93
C ASP A 256 -3.76 6.83 29.52
N ILE A 257 -3.49 5.76 30.30
CA ILE A 257 -4.41 5.26 31.34
C ILE A 257 -3.60 4.94 32.60
#